data_dfb74b06a8d9172eb156be9ea82db758
#
_entry.id   dfb74b06a8d9172eb156be9ea82db758
#
_cell.length_a   1.000
_cell.length_b   1.000
_cell.length_c   1.000
_cell.angle_alpha   90.00
_cell.angle_beta   90.00
_cell.angle_gamma   90.00
#
_symmetry.space_group_name_H-M   'P 1'
#
loop_
_entity.id
_entity.type
_entity.pdbx_description
1 polymer ?
#
loop_
_entity_poly.entity_id
_entity_poly.type
_entity_poly.pdbx_seq_one_letter_code
_entity_poly.pdbx_strand_id
1 'polypeptide(L)'
;MNSPVTDVNALGADEVIVATGATANKIPVKGAETAIQAVDFLLGKQSVGEKVVIIGGGLTGCEIAYELYLQGKKPMIVEMMDDLIVTPGVCLANTSFLRDFFEANKVPVYLETGVTEIGEGTVTIKDKDGNLTTLEADNVILSVGYKPAPVAQKDKHIHVIGDANKVGNLRSVIWGAWDTCMKL
;
A
#
# COMPACT_ATOMS: atom_id res chain seq x y z
N MET A 1 0.01 -15.61 -24.07
CA MET A 1 -0.07 -15.64 -22.59
C MET A 1 0.75 -16.81 -22.07
N ASN A 2 1.16 -16.81 -20.79
CA ASN A 2 2.08 -17.79 -20.22
C ASN A 2 3.47 -17.83 -20.88
N SER A 3 3.97 -16.67 -21.32
CA SER A 3 5.27 -16.52 -21.96
C SER A 3 6.08 -15.50 -21.15
N PRO A 4 6.80 -15.94 -20.11
CA PRO A 4 7.64 -15.04 -19.33
C PRO A 4 8.74 -14.46 -20.21
N VAL A 5 8.95 -13.15 -20.11
CA VAL A 5 9.97 -12.41 -20.84
C VAL A 5 11.09 -12.06 -19.86
N THR A 6 12.29 -12.53 -20.13
CA THR A 6 13.49 -12.24 -19.34
C THR A 6 14.37 -11.17 -20.00
N ASP A 7 14.29 -11.03 -21.32
CA ASP A 7 14.96 -9.99 -22.09
C ASP A 7 13.98 -9.39 -23.11
N VAL A 8 13.62 -8.14 -22.94
CA VAL A 8 12.69 -7.44 -23.83
C VAL A 8 13.28 -7.18 -25.21
N ASN A 9 14.59 -7.08 -25.34
CA ASN A 9 15.27 -6.86 -26.63
C ASN A 9 15.26 -8.11 -27.51
N ALA A 10 15.12 -9.30 -26.91
CA ALA A 10 15.03 -10.56 -27.64
C ALA A 10 13.64 -10.80 -28.28
N LEU A 11 12.66 -9.93 -28.05
CA LEU A 11 11.31 -10.07 -28.59
C LEU A 11 11.23 -9.84 -30.11
N GLY A 12 12.18 -9.10 -30.69
CA GLY A 12 12.17 -8.76 -32.13
C GLY A 12 10.96 -7.88 -32.54
N ALA A 13 10.39 -7.14 -31.61
CA ALA A 13 9.29 -6.21 -31.81
C ALA A 13 9.83 -4.82 -32.15
N ASP A 14 9.10 -4.06 -33.00
CA ASP A 14 9.45 -2.68 -33.32
C ASP A 14 9.28 -1.75 -32.12
N GLU A 15 8.25 -1.99 -31.32
CA GLU A 15 7.96 -1.24 -30.09
C GLU A 15 7.55 -2.22 -28.96
N VAL A 16 8.01 -1.94 -27.73
CA VAL A 16 7.71 -2.75 -26.54
C VAL A 16 7.04 -1.89 -25.48
N ILE A 17 5.89 -2.32 -25.00
CA ILE A 17 5.19 -1.69 -23.88
C ILE A 17 5.41 -2.52 -22.60
N VAL A 18 6.06 -1.92 -21.60
CA VAL A 18 6.31 -2.51 -20.28
C VAL A 18 5.27 -2.00 -19.29
N ALA A 19 4.34 -2.86 -18.89
CA ALA A 19 3.25 -2.58 -17.98
C ALA A 19 3.23 -3.58 -16.81
N THR A 20 4.40 -3.87 -16.24
CA THR A 20 4.60 -4.92 -15.24
C THR A 20 4.22 -4.52 -13.80
N GLY A 21 3.69 -3.31 -13.63
CA GLY A 21 3.12 -2.87 -12.36
C GLY A 21 4.18 -2.46 -11.32
N ALA A 22 3.81 -2.65 -10.06
CA ALA A 22 4.58 -2.21 -8.89
C ALA A 22 4.73 -3.34 -7.88
N THR A 23 5.69 -3.20 -6.97
CA THR A 23 5.87 -4.08 -5.81
C THR A 23 5.55 -3.34 -4.53
N ALA A 24 5.00 -4.04 -3.53
CA ALA A 24 4.76 -3.47 -2.22
C ALA A 24 6.07 -3.03 -1.54
N ASN A 25 6.03 -1.88 -0.88
CA ASN A 25 7.13 -1.41 -0.08
C ASN A 25 7.34 -2.30 1.15
N LYS A 26 8.58 -2.36 1.61
CA LYS A 26 8.96 -2.98 2.88
C LYS A 26 9.47 -1.89 3.81
N ILE A 27 9.28 -2.07 5.11
CA ILE A 27 9.84 -1.19 6.13
C ILE A 27 11.09 -1.85 6.75
N PRO A 28 12.15 -1.10 7.05
CA PRO A 28 13.38 -1.62 7.65
C PRO A 28 13.24 -1.71 9.18
N VAL A 29 12.23 -2.44 9.64
CA VAL A 29 11.89 -2.60 11.05
C VAL A 29 12.04 -4.07 11.43
N LYS A 30 12.60 -4.35 12.60
CA LYS A 30 12.74 -5.70 13.13
C LYS A 30 11.36 -6.37 13.24
N GLY A 31 11.23 -7.59 12.71
CA GLY A 31 9.98 -8.35 12.66
C GLY A 31 9.05 -7.99 11.50
N ALA A 32 9.41 -7.03 10.63
CA ALA A 32 8.57 -6.65 9.50
C ALA A 32 8.33 -7.79 8.49
N GLU A 33 9.19 -8.79 8.48
CA GLU A 33 9.05 -10.00 7.66
C GLU A 33 7.87 -10.89 8.07
N THR A 34 7.36 -10.74 9.29
CA THR A 34 6.18 -11.47 9.79
C THR A 34 4.86 -10.80 9.44
N ALA A 35 4.92 -9.54 9.03
CA ALA A 35 3.73 -8.77 8.70
C ALA A 35 3.15 -9.14 7.34
N ILE A 36 1.83 -9.09 7.24
CA ILE A 36 1.06 -9.38 6.04
C ILE A 36 1.10 -8.16 5.12
N GLN A 37 1.42 -8.33 3.85
CA GLN A 37 1.26 -7.26 2.88
C GLN A 37 -0.23 -6.98 2.61
N ALA A 38 -0.62 -5.71 2.50
CA ALA A 38 -2.00 -5.33 2.23
C ALA A 38 -2.59 -6.07 1.00
N VAL A 39 -1.81 -6.22 -0.06
CA VAL A 39 -2.23 -6.95 -1.27
C VAL A 39 -2.51 -8.44 -1.00
N ASP A 40 -1.73 -9.08 -0.16
CA ASP A 40 -1.94 -10.50 0.16
C ASP A 40 -3.15 -10.71 1.05
N PHE A 41 -3.41 -9.76 1.97
CA PHE A 41 -4.65 -9.72 2.74
C PHE A 41 -5.87 -9.53 1.83
N LEU A 42 -5.87 -8.53 0.95
CA LEU A 42 -6.98 -8.24 0.01
C LEU A 42 -7.24 -9.38 -0.97
N LEU A 43 -6.23 -10.15 -1.34
CA LEU A 43 -6.36 -11.35 -2.17
C LEU A 43 -6.84 -12.59 -1.38
N GLY A 44 -7.10 -12.46 -0.08
CA GLY A 44 -7.56 -13.55 0.76
C GLY A 44 -6.53 -14.66 0.98
N LYS A 45 -5.23 -14.38 0.78
CA LYS A 45 -4.16 -15.38 0.97
C LYS A 45 -3.90 -15.68 2.44
N GLN A 46 -4.22 -14.74 3.32
CA GLN A 46 -4.00 -14.87 4.76
C GLN A 46 -5.21 -14.31 5.51
N SER A 47 -5.62 -15.02 6.55
CA SER A 47 -6.63 -14.55 7.52
C SER A 47 -5.94 -13.83 8.68
N VAL A 48 -6.69 -12.99 9.37
CA VAL A 48 -6.22 -12.24 10.54
C VAL A 48 -7.07 -12.53 11.77
N GLY A 49 -6.46 -12.40 12.95
CA GLY A 49 -7.10 -12.54 14.26
C GLY A 49 -8.01 -11.35 14.59
N GLU A 50 -8.25 -11.12 15.88
CA GLU A 50 -9.16 -10.08 16.36
C GLU A 50 -8.49 -8.70 16.39
N LYS A 51 -7.27 -8.59 16.96
CA LYS A 51 -6.51 -7.34 17.08
C LYS A 51 -5.55 -7.20 15.90
N VAL A 52 -5.78 -6.21 15.05
CA VAL A 52 -4.98 -6.02 13.84
C VAL A 52 -4.39 -4.62 13.81
N VAL A 53 -3.07 -4.53 13.76
CA VAL A 53 -2.37 -3.24 13.54
C VAL A 53 -2.14 -3.06 12.04
N ILE A 54 -2.65 -1.96 11.49
CA ILE A 54 -2.41 -1.54 10.11
C ILE A 54 -1.34 -0.45 10.13
N ILE A 55 -0.22 -0.71 9.48
CA ILE A 55 0.88 0.24 9.32
C ILE A 55 0.71 0.95 7.98
N GLY A 56 0.42 2.25 8.04
CA GLY A 56 0.11 3.10 6.91
C GLY A 56 -1.37 3.46 6.83
N GLY A 57 -1.67 4.73 7.11
CA GLY A 57 -3.00 5.34 7.09
C GLY A 57 -3.38 5.97 5.74
N GLY A 58 -2.82 5.46 4.64
CA GLY A 58 -3.28 5.79 3.29
C GLY A 58 -4.67 5.21 2.99
N LEU A 59 -5.22 5.50 1.80
CA LEU A 59 -6.58 5.06 1.44
C LEU A 59 -6.76 3.54 1.64
N THR A 60 -5.86 2.72 1.11
CA THR A 60 -5.94 1.26 1.23
C THR A 60 -5.89 0.79 2.69
N GLY A 61 -5.01 1.36 3.52
CA GLY A 61 -4.93 1.01 4.94
C GLY A 61 -6.20 1.37 5.70
N CYS A 62 -6.78 2.53 5.42
CA CYS A 62 -8.05 2.96 6.01
C CYS A 62 -9.23 2.08 5.53
N GLU A 63 -9.29 1.71 4.25
CA GLU A 63 -10.32 0.80 3.72
C GLU A 63 -10.23 -0.59 4.36
N ILE A 64 -9.02 -1.12 4.55
CA ILE A 64 -8.79 -2.39 5.27
C ILE A 64 -9.24 -2.27 6.73
N ALA A 65 -8.90 -1.18 7.43
CA ALA A 65 -9.32 -0.96 8.81
C ALA A 65 -10.85 -0.87 8.93
N TYR A 66 -11.50 -0.17 8.00
CA TYR A 66 -12.96 -0.08 7.92
C TYR A 66 -13.60 -1.46 7.74
N GLU A 67 -13.12 -2.24 6.77
CA GLU A 67 -13.62 -3.60 6.50
C GLU A 67 -13.45 -4.53 7.71
N LEU A 68 -12.27 -4.51 8.35
CA LEU A 68 -12.01 -5.30 9.56
C LEU A 68 -12.94 -4.91 10.72
N TYR A 69 -13.22 -3.61 10.88
CA TYR A 69 -14.18 -3.15 11.89
C TYR A 69 -15.58 -3.68 11.62
N LEU A 70 -16.05 -3.65 10.37
CA LEU A 70 -17.36 -4.19 9.99
C LEU A 70 -17.47 -5.70 10.21
N GLN A 71 -16.34 -6.42 10.15
CA GLN A 71 -16.24 -7.84 10.48
C GLN A 71 -16.20 -8.11 12.00
N GLY A 72 -16.33 -7.07 12.86
CA GLY A 72 -16.28 -7.18 14.31
C GLY A 72 -14.88 -7.34 14.89
N LYS A 73 -13.83 -7.08 14.11
CA LYS A 73 -12.45 -7.08 14.58
C LYS A 73 -12.07 -5.73 15.20
N LYS A 74 -10.87 -5.66 15.77
CA LYS A 74 -10.33 -4.50 16.46
C LYS A 74 -9.12 -3.94 15.71
N PRO A 75 -9.33 -3.20 14.59
CA PRO A 75 -8.24 -2.58 13.86
C PRO A 75 -7.65 -1.40 14.65
N MET A 76 -6.35 -1.17 14.47
CA MET A 76 -5.62 0.00 14.95
C MET A 76 -4.77 0.51 13.79
N ILE A 77 -4.76 1.82 13.54
CA ILE A 77 -3.98 2.43 12.44
C ILE A 77 -2.80 3.17 13.02
N VAL A 78 -1.61 2.92 12.46
CA VAL A 78 -0.37 3.66 12.77
C VAL A 78 0.08 4.38 11.50
N GLU A 79 0.16 5.71 11.57
CA GLU A 79 0.50 6.58 10.44
C GLU A 79 1.59 7.59 10.83
N MET A 80 2.59 7.75 9.96
CA MET A 80 3.70 8.67 10.19
C MET A 80 3.34 10.13 9.90
N MET A 81 2.33 10.33 9.05
CA MET A 81 1.83 11.67 8.72
C MET A 81 0.94 12.21 9.84
N ASP A 82 0.65 13.50 9.78
CA ASP A 82 -0.21 14.22 10.71
C ASP A 82 -1.72 14.04 10.45
N ASP A 83 -2.07 13.35 9.35
CA ASP A 83 -3.47 13.02 9.01
C ASP A 83 -3.54 11.71 8.20
N LEU A 84 -4.73 11.13 8.14
CA LEU A 84 -5.05 9.97 7.31
C LEU A 84 -5.27 10.39 5.85
N ILE A 85 -4.93 9.49 4.92
CA ILE A 85 -5.23 9.61 3.49
C ILE A 85 -4.72 10.94 2.89
N VAL A 86 -3.47 11.29 3.20
CA VAL A 86 -2.79 12.47 2.66
C VAL A 86 -2.32 12.19 1.22
N THR A 87 -3.27 11.85 0.34
CA THR A 87 -2.97 11.49 -1.06
C THR A 87 -3.73 12.42 -2.00
N PRO A 88 -3.04 13.19 -2.86
CA PRO A 88 -3.70 14.05 -3.82
C PRO A 88 -4.60 13.29 -4.80
N GLY A 89 -5.77 13.87 -5.12
CA GLY A 89 -6.68 13.31 -6.13
C GLY A 89 -7.62 12.22 -5.62
N VAL A 90 -7.65 11.96 -4.33
CA VAL A 90 -8.69 11.13 -3.70
C VAL A 90 -9.95 11.97 -3.47
N CYS A 91 -11.12 11.35 -3.67
CA CYS A 91 -12.41 12.03 -3.46
C CYS A 91 -12.56 12.43 -1.99
N LEU A 92 -12.84 13.71 -1.75
CA LEU A 92 -13.01 14.26 -0.39
C LEU A 92 -14.12 13.54 0.38
N ALA A 93 -15.21 13.16 -0.28
CA ALA A 93 -16.32 12.44 0.36
C ALA A 93 -15.85 11.11 0.98
N ASN A 94 -15.01 10.34 0.26
CA ASN A 94 -14.49 9.08 0.78
C ASN A 94 -13.52 9.31 1.94
N THR A 95 -12.64 10.29 1.83
CA THR A 95 -11.63 10.55 2.87
C THR A 95 -12.25 11.09 4.15
N SER A 96 -13.22 12.00 4.05
CA SER A 96 -13.97 12.53 5.19
C SER A 96 -14.78 11.41 5.86
N PHE A 97 -15.51 10.61 5.06
CA PHE A 97 -16.27 9.49 5.59
C PHE A 97 -15.44 8.54 6.45
N LEU A 98 -14.26 8.14 5.98
CA LEU A 98 -13.39 7.23 6.73
C LEU A 98 -12.87 7.86 8.03
N ARG A 99 -12.46 9.13 8.00
CA ARG A 99 -12.03 9.84 9.22
C ARG A 99 -13.16 9.94 10.24
N ASP A 100 -14.33 10.42 9.81
CA ASP A 100 -15.51 10.57 10.66
C ASP A 100 -15.94 9.21 11.22
N PHE A 101 -15.86 8.15 10.43
CA PHE A 101 -16.16 6.79 10.85
C PHE A 101 -15.23 6.32 11.98
N PHE A 102 -13.91 6.49 11.82
CA PHE A 102 -12.96 6.07 12.84
C PHE A 102 -13.10 6.86 14.13
N GLU A 103 -13.33 8.17 14.05
CA GLU A 103 -13.60 9.00 15.22
C GLU A 103 -14.88 8.58 15.93
N ALA A 104 -16.00 8.46 15.21
CA ALA A 104 -17.30 8.10 15.77
C ALA A 104 -17.30 6.71 16.42
N ASN A 105 -16.54 5.76 15.86
CA ASN A 105 -16.44 4.39 16.37
C ASN A 105 -15.25 4.17 17.29
N LYS A 106 -14.48 5.22 17.60
CA LYS A 106 -13.30 5.17 18.48
C LYS A 106 -12.28 4.13 18.06
N VAL A 107 -12.09 3.97 16.74
CA VAL A 107 -11.01 3.14 16.20
C VAL A 107 -9.70 3.84 16.54
N PRO A 108 -8.73 3.16 17.20
CA PRO A 108 -7.46 3.78 17.55
C PRO A 108 -6.67 4.17 16.30
N VAL A 109 -6.32 5.46 16.19
CA VAL A 109 -5.48 6.04 15.14
C VAL A 109 -4.31 6.75 15.79
N TYR A 110 -3.10 6.32 15.47
CA TYR A 110 -1.84 6.89 15.96
C TYR A 110 -1.18 7.66 14.83
N LEU A 111 -1.41 8.96 14.78
CA LEU A 111 -0.80 9.88 13.81
C LEU A 111 0.60 10.33 14.28
N GLU A 112 1.41 10.85 13.35
CA GLU A 112 2.78 11.29 13.60
C GLU A 112 3.61 10.22 14.34
N THR A 113 3.31 8.93 14.05
CA THR A 113 3.81 7.79 14.81
C THR A 113 4.41 6.75 13.88
N GLY A 114 5.62 6.31 14.17
CA GLY A 114 6.32 5.27 13.42
C GLY A 114 6.39 3.96 14.20
N VAL A 115 6.49 2.84 13.48
CA VAL A 115 6.75 1.52 14.09
C VAL A 115 8.24 1.33 14.26
N THR A 116 8.67 0.84 15.41
CA THR A 116 10.07 0.55 15.74
C THR A 116 10.38 -0.93 15.81
N GLU A 117 9.41 -1.76 16.18
CA GLU A 117 9.56 -3.22 16.26
C GLU A 117 8.20 -3.92 16.10
N ILE A 118 8.19 -5.05 15.40
CA ILE A 118 7.08 -6.00 15.36
C ILE A 118 7.55 -7.26 16.08
N GLY A 119 6.96 -7.54 17.23
CA GLY A 119 7.23 -8.71 18.05
C GLY A 119 6.16 -9.79 17.91
N GLU A 120 6.32 -10.87 18.64
CA GLU A 120 5.28 -11.89 18.75
C GLU A 120 4.10 -11.35 19.58
N GLY A 121 2.96 -11.19 18.93
CA GLY A 121 1.74 -10.65 19.55
C GLY A 121 1.78 -9.16 19.90
N THR A 122 2.80 -8.42 19.49
CA THR A 122 2.97 -7.00 19.86
C THR A 122 3.58 -6.16 18.74
N VAL A 123 3.26 -4.85 18.77
CA VAL A 123 3.91 -3.84 17.92
C VAL A 123 4.35 -2.67 18.81
N THR A 124 5.63 -2.32 18.75
CA THR A 124 6.15 -1.13 19.43
C THR A 124 6.15 0.05 18.46
N ILE A 125 5.48 1.12 18.87
CA ILE A 125 5.37 2.37 18.12
C ILE A 125 6.07 3.49 18.87
N LYS A 126 6.49 4.51 18.13
CA LYS A 126 7.15 5.70 18.62
C LYS A 126 6.48 6.95 18.07
N ASP A 127 5.99 7.81 18.95
CA ASP A 127 5.39 9.09 18.57
C ASP A 127 6.44 10.14 18.21
N LYS A 128 6.00 11.33 17.77
CA LYS A 128 6.86 12.46 17.42
C LYS A 128 7.71 12.99 18.58
N ASP A 129 7.25 12.82 19.81
CA ASP A 129 7.94 13.27 21.02
C ASP A 129 8.96 12.22 21.51
N GLY A 130 9.02 11.06 20.85
CA GLY A 130 9.94 9.98 21.16
C GLY A 130 9.43 8.98 22.19
N ASN A 131 8.18 9.09 22.63
CA ASN A 131 7.57 8.15 23.57
C ASN A 131 7.30 6.82 22.88
N LEU A 132 7.61 5.73 23.56
CA LEU A 132 7.35 4.37 23.10
C LEU A 132 6.05 3.85 23.69
N THR A 133 5.23 3.23 22.86
CA THR A 133 4.01 2.52 23.26
C THR A 133 4.02 1.13 22.64
N THR A 134 3.61 0.12 23.39
CA THR A 134 3.46 -1.25 22.88
C THR A 134 1.99 -1.57 22.74
N LEU A 135 1.59 -1.94 21.52
CA LEU A 135 0.24 -2.37 21.15
C LEU A 135 0.20 -3.90 21.12
N GLU A 136 -0.87 -4.49 21.62
CA GLU A 136 -1.15 -5.91 21.42
C GLU A 136 -1.74 -6.11 20.01
N ALA A 137 -1.26 -7.09 19.27
CA ALA A 137 -1.71 -7.38 17.91
C ALA A 137 -1.61 -8.87 17.58
N ASP A 138 -2.69 -9.48 17.14
CA ASP A 138 -2.67 -10.84 16.61
C ASP A 138 -1.98 -10.87 15.24
N ASN A 139 -2.17 -9.82 14.45
CA ASN A 139 -1.54 -9.66 13.14
C ASN A 139 -1.21 -8.20 12.85
N VAL A 140 -0.24 -8.03 11.95
CA VAL A 140 0.17 -6.72 11.43
C VAL A 140 -0.01 -6.73 9.92
N ILE A 141 -0.64 -5.68 9.38
CA ILE A 141 -0.79 -5.46 7.93
C ILE A 141 0.06 -4.27 7.51
N LEU A 142 0.93 -4.46 6.52
CA LEU A 142 1.72 -3.38 5.92
C LEU A 142 0.97 -2.78 4.73
N SER A 143 0.57 -1.53 4.85
CA SER A 143 -0.09 -0.72 3.81
C SER A 143 0.69 0.56 3.50
N VAL A 144 2.02 0.43 3.37
CA VAL A 144 2.99 1.53 3.22
C VAL A 144 3.28 1.88 1.75
N GLY A 145 2.33 1.59 0.87
CA GLY A 145 2.39 1.92 -0.54
C GLY A 145 3.24 0.96 -1.38
N TYR A 146 3.51 1.38 -2.61
CA TYR A 146 4.16 0.58 -3.64
C TYR A 146 5.30 1.36 -4.29
N LYS A 147 6.22 0.66 -4.93
CA LYS A 147 7.26 1.23 -5.80
C LYS A 147 7.19 0.62 -7.19
N PRO A 148 7.47 1.39 -8.25
CA PRO A 148 7.53 0.87 -9.61
C PRO A 148 8.44 -0.35 -9.72
N ALA A 149 8.02 -1.34 -10.53
CA ALA A 149 8.77 -2.56 -10.77
C ALA A 149 8.82 -2.90 -12.28
N PRO A 150 9.41 -2.02 -13.11
CA PRO A 150 9.57 -2.31 -14.52
C PRO A 150 10.59 -3.42 -14.74
N VAL A 151 10.31 -4.33 -15.68
CA VAL A 151 11.24 -5.40 -16.11
C VAL A 151 12.31 -4.89 -17.08
N ALA A 152 12.14 -3.65 -17.60
CA ALA A 152 13.11 -2.99 -18.46
C ALA A 152 13.10 -1.48 -18.24
N GLN A 153 14.21 -0.83 -18.57
CA GLN A 153 14.34 0.62 -18.56
C GLN A 153 13.66 1.23 -19.80
N LYS A 154 13.13 2.45 -19.64
CA LYS A 154 12.58 3.22 -20.75
C LYS A 154 13.68 3.53 -21.77
N ASP A 155 13.37 3.32 -23.05
CA ASP A 155 14.25 3.56 -24.21
C ASP A 155 13.44 4.18 -25.35
N LYS A 156 14.08 4.37 -26.52
CA LYS A 156 13.45 4.86 -27.74
C LYS A 156 12.30 3.94 -28.21
N HIS A 157 12.47 2.63 -28.06
CA HIS A 157 11.53 1.59 -28.46
C HIS A 157 10.91 0.84 -27.27
N ILE A 158 11.19 1.25 -26.03
CA ILE A 158 10.67 0.64 -24.82
C ILE A 158 9.90 1.69 -24.03
N HIS A 159 8.59 1.50 -23.94
CA HIS A 159 7.67 2.40 -23.27
C HIS A 159 7.22 1.80 -21.93
N VAL A 160 7.68 2.39 -20.83
CA VAL A 160 7.25 1.98 -19.48
C VAL A 160 6.02 2.77 -19.09
N ILE A 161 4.90 2.09 -18.80
CA ILE A 161 3.60 2.72 -18.52
C ILE A 161 2.98 2.19 -17.21
N GLY A 162 1.91 2.85 -16.78
CA GLY A 162 1.16 2.49 -15.57
C GLY A 162 2.04 2.52 -14.32
N ASP A 163 1.75 1.67 -13.36
CA ASP A 163 2.47 1.61 -12.09
C ASP A 163 3.94 1.16 -12.23
N ALA A 164 4.30 0.55 -13.36
CA ALA A 164 5.70 0.25 -13.67
C ALA A 164 6.53 1.53 -13.92
N ASN A 165 5.88 2.62 -14.35
CA ASN A 165 6.51 3.93 -14.52
C ASN A 165 6.35 4.80 -13.25
N LYS A 166 5.11 4.93 -12.79
CA LYS A 166 4.76 5.72 -11.59
C LYS A 166 3.49 5.16 -10.98
N VAL A 167 3.57 4.76 -9.73
CA VAL A 167 2.40 4.29 -8.98
C VAL A 167 1.34 5.38 -8.92
N GLY A 168 0.09 5.01 -9.24
CA GLY A 168 -1.00 5.93 -9.31
C GLY A 168 -2.36 5.26 -9.10
N ASN A 169 -3.38 5.73 -9.82
CA ASN A 169 -4.74 5.20 -9.80
C ASN A 169 -5.17 4.76 -11.21
N LEU A 170 -6.32 4.13 -11.31
CA LEU A 170 -6.85 3.65 -12.60
C LEU A 170 -6.91 4.74 -13.67
N ARG A 171 -7.25 5.98 -13.30
CA ARG A 171 -7.27 7.10 -14.24
C ARG A 171 -5.87 7.35 -14.82
N SER A 172 -4.84 7.46 -13.98
CA SER A 172 -3.48 7.73 -14.44
C SER A 172 -2.93 6.59 -15.30
N VAL A 173 -3.27 5.33 -14.97
CA VAL A 173 -2.87 4.15 -15.74
C VAL A 173 -3.52 4.15 -17.13
N ILE A 174 -4.85 4.37 -17.21
CA ILE A 174 -5.59 4.38 -18.48
C ILE A 174 -5.11 5.52 -19.37
N TRP A 175 -5.01 6.74 -18.85
CA TRP A 175 -4.55 7.88 -19.63
C TRP A 175 -3.10 7.75 -20.06
N GLY A 176 -2.22 7.25 -19.19
CA GLY A 176 -0.82 7.00 -19.54
C GLY A 176 -0.66 5.98 -20.66
N ALA A 177 -1.48 4.93 -20.68
CA ALA A 177 -1.52 3.97 -21.79
C ALA A 177 -2.02 4.62 -23.08
N TRP A 178 -3.12 5.38 -23.02
CA TRP A 178 -3.66 6.12 -24.16
C TRP A 178 -2.63 7.08 -24.76
N ASP A 179 -2.04 7.95 -23.93
CA ASP A 179 -1.06 8.95 -24.36
C ASP A 179 0.18 8.34 -25.00
N THR A 180 0.54 7.13 -24.58
CA THR A 180 1.66 6.39 -25.17
C THR A 180 1.27 5.82 -26.52
N CYS A 181 0.17 5.09 -26.59
CA CYS A 181 -0.27 4.44 -27.83
C CYS A 181 -0.63 5.44 -28.95
N MET A 182 -1.08 6.65 -28.59
CA MET A 182 -1.36 7.71 -29.59
C MET A 182 -0.10 8.34 -30.21
N LYS A 183 1.09 7.98 -29.72
CA LYS A 183 2.38 8.49 -30.22
C LYS A 183 3.21 7.42 -30.94
N LEU A 184 2.77 6.17 -30.90
CA LEU A 184 3.34 5.05 -31.64
C LEU A 184 2.76 5.03 -33.06
#